data_66a8662dc5196e3476998910c53eff7e
#
_entry.id   66a8662dc5196e3476998910c53eff7e
#
_cell.length_a   1.000
_cell.length_b   1.000
_cell.length_c   1.000
_cell.angle_alpha   90.00
_cell.angle_beta   90.00
_cell.angle_gamma   90.00
#
_symmetry.space_group_name_H-M   'P 1'
#
loop_
_entity.id
_entity.type
_entity.pdbx_description
1 polymer ?
#
loop_
_entity_poly.entity_id
_entity_poly.type
_entity_poly.pdbx_seq_one_letter_code
_entity_poly.pdbx_strand_id
1 'polypeptide(L)' 'MDTFYLETISEYNHSRYQENGFKNRFEYLESLRDQFGADKVNILLTIFPPSEDFDGLITELQDGF' A
#
# COMPACT_ATOMS: atom_id res chain seq x y z
N MET A 1 -17.07 -13.66 -10.08
CA MET A 1 -16.01 -14.37 -9.40
C MET A 1 -14.83 -13.44 -9.08
N ASP A 2 -14.35 -12.78 -10.08
CA ASP A 2 -13.21 -11.88 -9.87
C ASP A 2 -13.56 -10.72 -8.97
N THR A 3 -14.80 -10.23 -9.07
CA THR A 3 -15.24 -9.13 -8.23
C THR A 3 -15.18 -9.52 -6.75
N PHE A 4 -15.63 -10.74 -6.43
CA PHE A 4 -15.59 -11.21 -5.05
C PHE A 4 -14.14 -11.30 -4.56
N TYR A 5 -13.25 -11.81 -5.39
CA TYR A 5 -11.84 -11.92 -5.03
C TYR A 5 -11.23 -10.54 -4.74
N LEU A 6 -11.54 -9.59 -5.60
CA LEU A 6 -11.02 -8.23 -5.42
C LEU A 6 -11.57 -7.59 -4.15
N GLU A 7 -12.84 -7.84 -3.85
CA GLU A 7 -13.44 -7.30 -2.62
C GLU A 7 -12.77 -7.89 -1.39
N THR A 8 -12.48 -9.19 -1.43
CA THR A 8 -11.83 -9.85 -0.31
C THR A 8 -10.46 -9.26 -0.02
N ILE A 9 -9.68 -9.05 -1.08
CA ILE A 9 -8.35 -8.46 -0.93
C ILE A 9 -8.46 -7.03 -0.40
N SER A 10 -9.42 -6.28 -0.92
CA SER A 10 -9.63 -4.90 -0.50
C SER A 10 -9.99 -4.82 0.97
N GLU A 11 -10.86 -5.72 1.44
CA GLU A 11 -11.25 -5.73 2.85
C GLU A 11 -10.07 -6.07 3.75
N TYR A 12 -9.26 -7.03 3.34
CA TYR A 12 -8.09 -7.41 4.12
C TYR A 12 -7.14 -6.23 4.29
N ASN A 13 -6.83 -5.56 3.20
CA ASN A 13 -5.93 -4.42 3.24
C ASN A 13 -6.55 -3.25 3.99
N HIS A 14 -7.86 -3.07 3.87
CA HIS A 14 -8.55 -1.99 4.57
C HIS A 14 -8.36 -2.10 6.08
N SER A 15 -8.48 -3.30 6.62
CA SER A 15 -8.26 -3.50 8.05
C SER A 15 -6.83 -3.16 8.44
N ARG A 16 -5.85 -3.54 7.64
CA ARG A 16 -4.46 -3.24 7.94
C ARG A 16 -4.19 -1.74 7.95
N TYR A 17 -4.81 -1.00 7.05
CA TYR A 17 -4.65 0.46 7.05
C TYR A 17 -5.16 1.05 8.34
N GLN A 18 -6.34 0.63 8.79
CA GLN A 18 -6.92 1.15 10.02
C GLN A 18 -6.10 0.77 11.23
N GLU A 19 -5.55 -0.44 11.27
CA GLU A 19 -4.69 -0.87 12.37
C GLU A 19 -3.44 -0.02 12.46
N ASN A 20 -3.00 0.56 11.36
CA ASN A 20 -1.82 1.40 11.32
C ASN A 20 -2.13 2.89 11.38
N GLY A 21 -3.39 3.24 11.66
CA GLY A 21 -3.77 4.63 11.85
C GLY A 21 -4.21 5.35 10.59
N PHE A 22 -4.51 4.64 9.53
CA PHE A 22 -4.96 5.23 8.27
C PHE A 22 -6.41 4.88 8.01
N LYS A 23 -7.15 5.83 7.44
CA LYS A 23 -8.55 5.60 7.13
C LYS A 23 -8.72 4.59 5.99
N ASN A 24 -7.84 4.65 5.00
CA ASN A 24 -7.91 3.79 3.84
C ASN A 24 -6.55 3.77 3.14
N ARG A 25 -6.49 3.04 2.01
CA ARG A 25 -5.25 2.92 1.26
C ARG A 25 -4.75 4.27 0.74
N PHE A 26 -5.67 5.12 0.34
CA PHE A 26 -5.30 6.43 -0.19
C PHE A 26 -4.47 7.22 0.83
N GLU A 27 -4.94 7.26 2.07
CA GLU A 27 -4.22 7.98 3.13
C GLU A 27 -2.88 7.33 3.44
N TYR A 28 -2.84 6.00 3.41
CA TYR A 28 -1.60 5.28 3.65
C TYR A 28 -0.56 5.65 2.59
N LEU A 29 -0.95 5.61 1.31
CA LEU A 29 -0.02 5.92 0.24
C LEU A 29 0.40 7.39 0.25
N GLU A 30 -0.50 8.29 0.63
CA GLU A 30 -0.13 9.69 0.77
C GLU A 30 0.93 9.89 1.84
N SER A 31 0.79 9.18 2.95
CA SER A 31 1.79 9.22 4.01
C SER A 31 3.14 8.71 3.52
N LEU A 32 3.15 7.64 2.74
CA LEU A 32 4.39 7.12 2.19
C LEU A 32 5.02 8.10 1.21
N ARG A 33 4.21 8.78 0.42
CA ARG A 33 4.73 9.78 -0.51
C ARG A 33 5.39 10.94 0.24
N ASP A 34 4.81 11.32 1.37
CA ASP A 34 5.40 12.38 2.19
C ASP A 34 6.71 11.93 2.81
N GLN A 35 6.80 10.67 3.23
CA GLN A 35 7.99 10.19 3.92
C GLN A 35 9.13 9.82 2.98
N PHE A 36 8.82 9.20 1.86
CA PHE A 36 9.83 8.63 0.96
C PHE A 36 9.94 9.31 -0.38
N GLY A 37 8.99 10.17 -0.72
CA GLY A 37 8.99 10.83 -2.01
C GLY A 37 7.98 10.22 -2.96
N ALA A 38 7.19 11.08 -3.63
CA ALA A 38 6.12 10.61 -4.51
C ALA A 38 6.67 9.75 -5.65
N ASP A 39 7.79 10.14 -6.23
CA ASP A 39 8.34 9.42 -7.38
C ASP A 39 8.68 7.98 -7.01
N LYS A 40 9.34 7.78 -5.87
CA LYS A 40 9.73 6.44 -5.45
C LYS A 40 8.52 5.56 -5.20
N VAL A 41 7.54 6.11 -4.49
CA VAL A 41 6.33 5.35 -4.19
C VAL A 41 5.60 4.97 -5.47
N ASN A 42 5.43 5.93 -6.38
CA ASN A 42 4.71 5.66 -7.62
C ASN A 42 5.39 4.60 -8.48
N ILE A 43 6.72 4.62 -8.54
CA ILE A 43 7.45 3.61 -9.27
C ILE A 43 7.19 2.22 -8.69
N LEU A 44 7.28 2.10 -7.37
CA LEU A 44 7.07 0.81 -6.72
C LEU A 44 5.64 0.33 -6.85
N LEU A 45 4.67 1.24 -6.94
CA LEU A 45 3.29 0.85 -7.13
C LEU A 45 3.04 0.19 -8.48
N THR A 46 3.90 0.40 -9.46
CA THR A 46 3.79 -0.31 -10.73
C THR A 46 4.34 -1.73 -10.65
N ILE A 47 5.09 -2.03 -9.59
CA ILE A 47 5.74 -3.33 -9.42
C ILE A 47 4.96 -4.18 -8.42
N PHE A 48 4.52 -3.60 -7.32
CA PHE A 48 3.89 -4.33 -6.24
C PHE A 48 2.37 -4.15 -6.25
N PRO A 49 1.62 -5.25 -6.15
CA PRO A 49 0.15 -5.16 -6.03
C PRO A 49 -0.27 -4.67 -4.64
N PRO A 50 -1.54 -4.32 -4.46
CA PRO A 50 -2.02 -3.85 -3.16
C PRO A 50 -1.75 -4.81 -2.00
N SER A 51 -1.69 -6.11 -2.27
CA SER A 51 -1.41 -7.09 -1.23
C SER A 51 0.00 -6.95 -0.64
N GLU A 52 0.88 -6.21 -1.31
CA GLU A 52 2.25 -5.99 -0.85
C GLU A 52 2.43 -4.63 -0.18
N ASP A 53 1.35 -3.91 0.08
CA ASP A 53 1.46 -2.55 0.64
C ASP A 53 2.20 -2.52 1.98
N PHE A 54 2.06 -3.55 2.79
CA PHE A 54 2.72 -3.63 4.08
C PHE A 54 3.88 -4.63 4.09
N ASP A 55 4.22 -5.16 2.94
CA ASP A 55 5.29 -6.16 2.82
C ASP A 55 6.35 -5.67 1.84
N GLY A 56 6.24 -6.03 0.56
CA GLY A 56 7.26 -5.67 -0.42
C GLY A 56 7.41 -4.18 -0.61
N LEU A 57 6.30 -3.45 -0.69
CA LEU A 57 6.36 -2.02 -0.94
C LEU A 57 7.10 -1.29 0.18
N ILE A 58 6.68 -1.50 1.41
CA ILE A 58 7.29 -0.77 2.53
C ILE A 58 8.74 -1.22 2.75
N THR A 59 9.02 -2.50 2.52
CA THR A 59 10.39 -3.01 2.68
C THR A 59 11.33 -2.32 1.71
N GLU A 60 10.94 -2.20 0.44
CA GLU A 60 11.78 -1.54 -0.54
C GLU A 60 11.98 -0.06 -0.22
N LEU A 61 10.94 0.60 0.24
CA LEU A 61 11.06 2.00 0.61
C LEU A 61 12.01 2.19 1.78
N GLN A 62 11.94 1.31 2.77
CA GLN A 62 12.80 1.41 3.95
C GLN A 62 14.24 1.03 3.64
N ASP A 63 14.45 0.17 2.66
CA ASP A 63 15.80 -0.22 2.26
C ASP A 63 16.52 0.84 1.45
N GLY A 64 15.87 1.94 1.13
CA GLY A 64 16.53 3.02 0.44
C GLY A 64 16.52 2.89 -1.07
N PHE A 65 15.44 2.41 -1.60
CA PHE A 65 15.22 2.26 -3.05
C PHE A 65 15.74 3.41 -3.90
#